data_5547d9b4fcc575e98712533a3e7ab856
#
_entry.id   5547d9b4fcc575e98712533a3e7ab856
#
_cell.length_a   1.000
_cell.length_b   1.000
_cell.length_c   1.000
_cell.angle_alpha   90.00
_cell.angle_beta   90.00
_cell.angle_gamma   90.00
#
_symmetry.space_group_name_H-M   'P 1'
#
loop_
_entity.id
_entity.type
_entity.pdbx_description
1 polymer ?
#
loop_
_entity_poly.entity_id
_entity_poly.type
_entity_poly.pdbx_seq_one_letter_code
_entity_poly.pdbx_strand_id
1 'polypeptide(L)'
;MYKTFLETFTKQKCLHMYSQSIKCYLRYKWDTIQSEFLCCGGYGHHQGYTDWKHTFMGDSKKSVPDSCCLFEAPGCGQNLFEITDIRVIVQKINIHGCLFVMKKRLDTHVTYILIIFAGCGSILAIIELFSIVLACCLANSFTADDDEYETEDIGQSGHVQYSMR
;
A
#
# COMPACT_ATOMS: atom_id res chain seq x y z
N MET A 1 16.92 -12.77 -17.57
CA MET A 1 16.68 -14.22 -17.67
C MET A 1 17.26 -14.99 -16.48
N TYR A 2 18.50 -14.75 -16.05
CA TYR A 2 19.14 -15.45 -14.91
C TYR A 2 18.48 -15.11 -13.55
N LYS A 3 18.09 -13.85 -13.33
CA LYS A 3 17.41 -13.38 -12.09
C LYS A 3 16.06 -14.07 -11.88
N THR A 4 15.27 -14.20 -12.94
CA THR A 4 13.95 -14.88 -12.91
C THR A 4 14.08 -16.38 -12.59
N PHE A 5 15.15 -17.02 -13.08
CA PHE A 5 15.39 -18.44 -12.82
C PHE A 5 15.77 -18.70 -11.36
N LEU A 6 16.65 -17.87 -10.77
CA LEU A 6 17.03 -17.96 -9.34
C LEU A 6 15.85 -17.65 -8.42
N GLU A 7 15.00 -16.68 -8.74
CA GLU A 7 13.78 -16.36 -7.99
C GLU A 7 12.80 -17.53 -8.00
N THR A 8 12.64 -18.19 -9.14
CA THR A 8 11.76 -19.37 -9.25
C THR A 8 12.31 -20.56 -8.47
N PHE A 9 13.62 -20.76 -8.47
CA PHE A 9 14.27 -21.86 -7.78
C PHE A 9 14.23 -21.72 -6.24
N THR A 10 14.47 -20.51 -5.72
CA THR A 10 14.36 -20.21 -4.28
C THR A 10 12.92 -20.30 -3.79
N LYS A 11 11.97 -19.80 -4.56
CA LYS A 11 10.53 -19.91 -4.28
C LYS A 11 10.07 -21.36 -4.23
N GLN A 12 10.54 -22.21 -5.14
CA GLN A 12 10.18 -23.62 -5.22
C GLN A 12 10.77 -24.43 -4.05
N LYS A 13 11.98 -24.09 -3.60
CA LYS A 13 12.62 -24.73 -2.45
C LYS A 13 11.92 -24.39 -1.12
N CYS A 14 11.36 -23.18 -1.00
CA CYS A 14 10.57 -22.76 0.15
C CYS A 14 9.18 -23.42 0.23
N LEU A 15 8.56 -23.73 -0.91
CA LEU A 15 7.24 -24.34 -0.99
C LEU A 15 7.22 -25.81 -0.56
N HIS A 16 8.34 -26.50 -0.63
CA HIS A 16 8.40 -27.94 -0.36
C HIS A 16 8.53 -28.33 1.13
N MET A 17 8.70 -27.37 2.05
CA MET A 17 8.87 -27.63 3.49
C MET A 17 7.81 -26.92 4.34
N TYR A 18 6.70 -27.58 4.58
CA TYR A 18 5.49 -27.07 5.25
C TYR A 18 5.71 -26.44 6.65
N SER A 19 6.69 -26.86 7.44
CA SER A 19 6.95 -26.33 8.80
C SER A 19 7.98 -25.20 8.84
N GLN A 20 8.82 -25.04 7.81
CA GLN A 20 9.75 -23.91 7.67
C GLN A 20 9.21 -22.80 6.74
N SER A 21 7.99 -22.96 6.27
CA SER A 21 7.39 -22.14 5.19
C SER A 21 7.32 -20.65 5.53
N ILE A 22 6.93 -20.28 6.74
CA ILE A 22 6.77 -18.87 7.11
C ILE A 22 8.13 -18.16 7.21
N LYS A 23 9.12 -18.78 7.83
CA LYS A 23 10.47 -18.19 7.94
C LYS A 23 11.12 -17.99 6.57
N CYS A 24 11.00 -18.99 5.70
CA CYS A 24 11.53 -18.96 4.35
C CYS A 24 10.80 -17.89 3.50
N TYR A 25 9.48 -17.80 3.59
CA TYR A 25 8.69 -16.79 2.91
C TYR A 25 9.03 -15.37 3.36
N LEU A 26 9.13 -15.14 4.67
CA LEU A 26 9.53 -13.85 5.23
C LEU A 26 10.93 -13.45 4.80
N ARG A 27 11.88 -14.41 4.82
CA ARG A 27 13.25 -14.19 4.34
C ARG A 27 13.24 -13.77 2.87
N TYR A 28 12.56 -14.52 2.01
CA TYR A 28 12.45 -14.19 0.59
C TYR A 28 11.87 -12.79 0.35
N LYS A 29 10.80 -12.43 1.08
CA LYS A 29 10.22 -11.09 0.97
C LYS A 29 11.18 -10.01 1.44
N TRP A 30 11.91 -10.28 2.52
CA TRP A 30 12.90 -9.35 3.04
C TRP A 30 14.08 -9.16 2.09
N ASP A 31 14.58 -10.24 1.54
CA ASP A 31 15.66 -10.23 0.53
C ASP A 31 15.23 -9.41 -0.71
N THR A 32 13.99 -9.58 -1.18
CA THR A 32 13.44 -8.79 -2.29
C THR A 32 13.42 -7.30 -1.96
N ILE A 33 12.97 -6.91 -0.77
CA ILE A 33 12.96 -5.50 -0.34
C ILE A 33 14.38 -4.93 -0.31
N GLN A 34 15.32 -5.66 0.25
CA GLN A 34 16.71 -5.21 0.37
C GLN A 34 17.37 -4.99 -0.99
N SER A 35 17.17 -5.91 -1.92
CA SER A 35 17.69 -5.79 -3.29
C SER A 35 17.03 -4.66 -4.06
N GLU A 36 15.71 -4.47 -3.92
CA GLU A 36 14.97 -3.45 -4.67
C GLU A 36 15.23 -2.03 -4.16
N PHE A 37 15.30 -1.87 -2.83
CA PHE A 37 15.52 -0.57 -2.20
C PHE A 37 16.99 -0.25 -1.96
N LEU A 38 17.92 -1.16 -2.24
CA LEU A 38 19.35 -1.02 -1.98
C LEU A 38 19.63 -0.65 -0.52
N CYS A 39 19.10 -1.45 0.39
CA CYS A 39 19.16 -1.24 1.83
C CYS A 39 19.51 -2.52 2.56
N CYS A 40 19.84 -2.46 3.84
CA CYS A 40 20.16 -3.63 4.65
C CYS A 40 19.66 -3.48 6.09
N GLY A 41 18.93 -4.48 6.57
CA GLY A 41 18.31 -4.45 7.90
C GLY A 41 17.08 -3.55 7.98
N GLY A 42 16.59 -3.29 9.18
CA GLY A 42 15.36 -2.52 9.42
C GLY A 42 15.63 -1.05 9.65
N TYR A 43 16.18 -0.74 10.79
CA TYR A 43 16.40 0.63 11.27
C TYR A 43 17.83 1.11 11.02
N GLY A 44 18.03 2.40 11.18
CA GLY A 44 19.36 3.02 11.19
C GLY A 44 19.75 3.69 9.88
N HIS A 45 20.31 4.90 10.03
CA HIS A 45 20.74 5.69 8.89
C HIS A 45 22.03 5.14 8.26
N HIS A 46 22.99 4.68 9.07
CA HIS A 46 24.30 4.18 8.61
C HIS A 46 24.68 2.81 9.21
N GLN A 47 23.79 2.20 9.98
CA GLN A 47 24.04 0.95 10.71
C GLN A 47 22.89 -0.05 10.59
N GLY A 48 22.04 0.05 9.55
CA GLY A 48 20.93 -0.85 9.36
C GLY A 48 21.33 -2.33 9.31
N TYR A 49 22.50 -2.63 8.73
CA TYR A 49 23.06 -3.98 8.65
C TYR A 49 23.30 -4.62 10.02
N THR A 50 23.49 -3.83 11.10
CA THR A 50 23.73 -4.35 12.45
C THR A 50 22.54 -5.09 13.04
N ASP A 51 21.34 -4.83 12.55
CA ASP A 51 20.13 -5.52 13.00
C ASP A 51 20.21 -7.04 12.78
N TRP A 52 20.98 -7.46 11.78
CA TRP A 52 21.20 -8.89 11.50
C TRP A 52 21.94 -9.65 12.60
N LYS A 53 22.69 -8.97 13.46
CA LYS A 53 23.33 -9.60 14.63
C LYS A 53 22.33 -10.17 15.63
N HIS A 54 21.13 -9.59 15.67
CA HIS A 54 20.10 -9.88 16.67
C HIS A 54 18.89 -10.62 16.09
N THR A 55 18.84 -10.84 14.78
CA THR A 55 17.70 -11.50 14.14
C THR A 55 17.90 -13.01 14.07
N PHE A 56 16.79 -13.73 14.28
CA PHE A 56 16.75 -15.20 14.13
C PHE A 56 16.82 -15.67 12.67
N MET A 57 16.70 -14.74 11.71
CA MET A 57 16.78 -15.02 10.27
C MET A 57 18.19 -14.97 9.73
N GLY A 58 19.15 -14.48 10.49
CA GLY A 58 20.57 -14.53 10.14
C GLY A 58 21.10 -15.98 10.19
N ASP A 59 21.80 -16.44 9.14
CA ASP A 59 22.37 -17.78 9.08
C ASP A 59 23.51 -17.96 10.10
N SER A 60 24.15 -16.87 10.48
CA SER A 60 25.10 -16.80 11.57
C SER A 60 25.15 -15.38 12.13
N LYS A 61 25.49 -15.25 13.41
CA LYS A 61 25.70 -13.93 14.06
C LYS A 61 26.81 -13.09 13.41
N LYS A 62 27.50 -13.64 12.41
CA LYS A 62 28.67 -13.04 11.75
C LYS A 62 28.37 -12.52 10.34
N SER A 63 27.19 -12.81 9.79
CA SER A 63 26.86 -12.59 8.38
C SER A 63 25.59 -11.77 8.19
N VAL A 64 25.49 -11.10 7.05
CA VAL A 64 24.27 -10.48 6.55
C VAL A 64 23.78 -11.23 5.32
N PRO A 65 22.50 -11.12 4.92
CA PRO A 65 22.02 -11.69 3.67
C PRO A 65 22.76 -11.13 2.45
N ASP A 66 22.90 -11.96 1.42
CA ASP A 66 23.52 -11.53 0.16
C ASP A 66 22.74 -10.43 -0.56
N SER A 67 21.44 -10.31 -0.29
CA SER A 67 20.57 -9.20 -0.74
C SER A 67 20.99 -7.81 -0.23
N CYS A 68 21.79 -7.76 0.84
CA CYS A 68 22.38 -6.53 1.35
C CYS A 68 23.56 -6.01 0.51
N CYS A 69 24.15 -6.86 -0.33
CA CYS A 69 25.36 -6.52 -1.06
C CYS A 69 25.13 -5.51 -2.17
N LEU A 70 26.10 -4.66 -2.43
CA LEU A 70 26.11 -3.73 -3.56
C LEU A 70 26.10 -4.48 -4.90
N PHE A 71 26.81 -5.60 -4.94
CA PHE A 71 26.83 -6.54 -6.05
C PHE A 71 26.42 -7.91 -5.51
N GLU A 72 25.24 -8.37 -5.89
CA GLU A 72 24.72 -9.67 -5.45
C GLU A 72 25.63 -10.80 -5.98
N ALA A 73 26.38 -11.39 -5.09
CA ALA A 73 27.19 -12.59 -5.34
C ALA A 73 26.99 -13.58 -4.20
N PRO A 74 26.92 -14.89 -4.47
CA PRO A 74 26.79 -15.90 -3.43
C PRO A 74 27.88 -15.75 -2.37
N GLY A 75 27.46 -15.61 -1.10
CA GLY A 75 28.38 -15.50 0.04
C GLY A 75 29.01 -14.12 0.24
N CYS A 76 28.57 -13.09 -0.47
CA CYS A 76 29.12 -11.73 -0.33
C CYS A 76 28.91 -11.16 1.08
N GLY A 77 27.82 -11.51 1.76
CA GLY A 77 27.48 -11.06 3.12
C GLY A 77 28.15 -11.88 4.22
N GLN A 78 28.92 -12.94 3.89
CA GLN A 78 29.53 -13.82 4.89
C GLN A 78 30.65 -13.12 5.64
N ASN A 79 30.74 -13.43 6.95
CA ASN A 79 31.76 -12.93 7.87
C ASN A 79 31.90 -11.39 7.89
N LEU A 80 30.85 -10.67 7.53
CA LEU A 80 30.91 -9.21 7.45
C LEU A 80 31.25 -8.57 8.80
N PHE A 81 30.74 -9.12 9.90
CA PHE A 81 30.96 -8.59 11.23
C PHE A 81 32.36 -8.88 11.82
N GLU A 82 33.19 -9.65 11.12
CA GLU A 82 34.60 -9.82 11.43
C GLU A 82 35.46 -8.68 10.84
N ILE A 83 34.94 -7.95 9.89
CA ILE A 83 35.60 -6.79 9.28
C ILE A 83 35.48 -5.60 10.24
N THR A 84 36.60 -5.09 10.70
CA THR A 84 36.67 -3.95 11.62
C THR A 84 36.71 -2.59 10.92
N ASP A 85 37.14 -2.58 9.66
CA ASP A 85 37.20 -1.33 8.86
C ASP A 85 35.87 -1.03 8.18
N ILE A 86 35.20 0.02 8.64
CA ILE A 86 33.93 0.49 8.08
C ILE A 86 34.04 0.84 6.59
N ARG A 87 35.19 1.27 6.10
CA ARG A 87 35.38 1.62 4.69
C ARG A 87 35.22 0.41 3.78
N VAL A 88 35.68 -0.75 4.25
CA VAL A 88 35.54 -2.02 3.52
C VAL A 88 34.07 -2.46 3.54
N ILE A 89 33.39 -2.29 4.66
CA ILE A 89 31.97 -2.62 4.80
C ILE A 89 31.12 -1.82 3.80
N VAL A 90 31.32 -0.50 3.75
CA VAL A 90 30.58 0.43 2.87
C VAL A 90 30.78 0.09 1.37
N GLN A 91 31.94 -0.44 1.02
CA GLN A 91 32.21 -0.87 -0.37
C GLN A 91 31.59 -2.23 -0.72
N LYS A 92 31.21 -3.02 0.27
CA LYS A 92 30.64 -4.35 0.09
C LYS A 92 29.12 -4.38 0.13
N ILE A 93 28.51 -3.64 1.07
CA ILE A 93 27.10 -3.73 1.37
C ILE A 93 26.42 -2.36 1.42
N ASN A 94 25.10 -2.37 1.28
CA ASN A 94 24.25 -1.24 1.58
C ASN A 94 24.15 -1.09 3.12
N ILE A 95 24.60 0.04 3.66
CA ILE A 95 24.65 0.27 5.11
C ILE A 95 23.37 0.86 5.69
N HIS A 96 22.52 1.44 4.83
CA HIS A 96 21.30 2.11 5.24
C HIS A 96 20.19 1.09 5.56
N GLY A 97 19.47 1.30 6.65
CA GLY A 97 18.29 0.51 7.01
C GLY A 97 17.14 0.75 6.03
N CYS A 98 16.38 -0.30 5.75
CA CYS A 98 15.32 -0.26 4.74
C CYS A 98 14.21 0.72 5.10
N LEU A 99 13.83 0.84 6.37
CA LEU A 99 12.84 1.82 6.81
C LEU A 99 13.27 3.26 6.58
N PHE A 100 14.57 3.54 6.77
CA PHE A 100 15.12 4.87 6.49
C PHE A 100 15.05 5.20 4.99
N VAL A 101 15.45 4.26 4.13
CA VAL A 101 15.42 4.43 2.68
C VAL A 101 13.99 4.57 2.17
N MET A 102 13.06 3.73 2.66
CA MET A 102 11.65 3.78 2.30
C MET A 102 11.01 5.10 2.74
N LYS A 103 11.26 5.54 3.98
CA LYS A 103 10.79 6.84 4.47
C LYS A 103 11.28 7.98 3.59
N LYS A 104 12.57 8.03 3.27
CA LYS A 104 13.14 9.06 2.40
C LYS A 104 12.48 9.08 1.00
N ARG A 105 12.22 7.91 0.41
CA ARG A 105 11.49 7.83 -0.87
C ARG A 105 10.04 8.29 -0.73
N LEU A 106 9.37 7.90 0.36
CA LEU A 106 7.99 8.30 0.61
C LEU A 106 7.87 9.82 0.79
N ASP A 107 8.76 10.43 1.56
CA ASP A 107 8.79 11.89 1.79
C ASP A 107 8.93 12.66 0.46
N THR A 108 9.69 12.12 -0.48
CA THR A 108 9.84 12.73 -1.82
C THR A 108 8.54 12.69 -2.65
N HIS A 109 7.70 11.67 -2.46
CA HIS A 109 6.48 11.48 -3.24
C HIS A 109 5.20 11.85 -2.49
N VAL A 110 5.30 12.18 -1.21
CA VAL A 110 4.15 12.49 -0.35
C VAL A 110 3.29 13.62 -0.90
N THR A 111 3.92 14.64 -1.45
CA THR A 111 3.21 15.78 -2.04
C THR A 111 2.33 15.36 -3.21
N TYR A 112 2.83 14.52 -4.10
CA TYR A 112 2.06 13.99 -5.24
C TYR A 112 0.90 13.11 -4.77
N ILE A 113 1.14 12.27 -3.77
CA ILE A 113 0.11 11.41 -3.19
C ILE A 113 -1.00 12.26 -2.57
N LEU A 114 -0.68 13.29 -1.82
CA LEU A 114 -1.66 14.21 -1.21
C LEU A 114 -2.47 14.96 -2.26
N ILE A 115 -1.87 15.42 -3.35
CA ILE A 115 -2.58 16.09 -4.45
C ILE A 115 -3.57 15.13 -5.11
N ILE A 116 -3.18 13.87 -5.36
CA ILE A 116 -4.06 12.87 -5.95
C ILE A 116 -5.25 12.59 -5.03
N PHE A 117 -5.03 12.36 -3.75
CA PHE A 117 -6.10 12.11 -2.78
C PHE A 117 -7.03 13.30 -2.61
N ALA A 118 -6.49 14.52 -2.53
CA ALA A 118 -7.30 15.74 -2.46
C ALA A 118 -8.13 15.93 -3.74
N GLY A 119 -7.55 15.70 -4.92
CA GLY A 119 -8.25 15.78 -6.19
C GLY A 119 -9.38 14.76 -6.31
N CYS A 120 -9.13 13.51 -6.03
CA CYS A 120 -10.16 12.45 -6.06
C CYS A 120 -11.28 12.73 -5.04
N GLY A 121 -10.92 13.13 -3.82
CA GLY A 121 -11.89 13.49 -2.77
C GLY A 121 -12.78 14.67 -3.16
N SER A 122 -12.22 15.69 -3.81
CA SER A 122 -12.97 16.83 -4.30
C SER A 122 -14.00 16.44 -5.37
N ILE A 123 -13.62 15.58 -6.30
CA ILE A 123 -14.53 15.10 -7.36
C ILE A 123 -15.69 14.31 -6.75
N LEU A 124 -15.41 13.41 -5.82
CA LEU A 124 -16.45 12.63 -5.14
C LEU A 124 -17.44 13.55 -4.38
N ALA A 125 -16.93 14.53 -3.64
CA ALA A 125 -17.76 15.50 -2.93
C ALA A 125 -18.69 16.29 -3.87
N ILE A 126 -18.21 16.68 -5.04
CA ILE A 126 -19.03 17.37 -6.06
C ILE A 126 -20.13 16.44 -6.58
N ILE A 127 -19.83 15.18 -6.85
CA ILE A 127 -20.82 14.19 -7.31
C ILE A 127 -21.91 13.98 -6.24
N GLU A 128 -21.51 13.86 -4.97
CA GLU A 128 -22.46 13.71 -3.86
C GLU A 128 -23.39 14.92 -3.73
N LEU A 129 -22.84 16.15 -3.77
CA LEU A 129 -23.65 17.38 -3.73
C LEU A 129 -24.62 17.45 -4.90
N PHE A 130 -24.16 17.09 -6.11
CA PHE A 130 -25.01 17.10 -7.29
C PHE A 130 -26.15 16.07 -7.16
N SER A 131 -25.88 14.90 -6.62
CA SER A 131 -26.88 13.86 -6.36
C SER A 131 -27.94 14.31 -5.35
N ILE A 132 -27.54 15.02 -4.29
CA ILE A 132 -28.47 15.59 -3.31
C ILE A 132 -29.38 16.63 -3.95
N VAL A 133 -28.83 17.55 -4.75
CA VAL A 133 -29.60 18.57 -5.45
C VAL A 133 -30.61 17.94 -6.41
N LEU A 134 -30.20 16.94 -7.19
CA LEU A 134 -31.11 16.22 -8.09
C LEU A 134 -32.22 15.51 -7.31
N ALA A 135 -31.92 14.86 -6.21
CA ALA A 135 -32.93 14.21 -5.38
C ALA A 135 -33.93 15.22 -4.79
N CYS A 136 -33.48 16.38 -4.33
CA CYS A 136 -34.35 17.43 -3.85
C CYS A 136 -35.24 18.01 -4.98
N CYS A 137 -34.69 18.21 -6.17
CA CYS A 137 -35.47 18.69 -7.32
C CYS A 137 -36.56 17.70 -7.71
N LEU A 138 -36.23 16.41 -7.76
CA LEU A 138 -37.20 15.34 -8.06
C LEU A 138 -38.31 15.27 -7.01
N ALA A 139 -37.93 15.28 -5.71
CA ALA A 139 -38.90 15.27 -4.63
C ALA A 139 -39.88 16.44 -4.71
N ASN A 140 -39.41 17.66 -5.01
CA ASN A 140 -40.26 18.83 -5.16
C ASN A 140 -41.19 18.72 -6.41
N SER A 141 -40.73 18.07 -7.49
CA SER A 141 -41.55 17.85 -8.69
C SER A 141 -42.69 16.88 -8.38
N PHE A 142 -42.46 15.82 -7.64
CA PHE A 142 -43.51 14.86 -7.25
C PHE A 142 -44.54 15.48 -6.30
N THR A 143 -44.12 16.34 -5.35
CA THR A 143 -45.05 17.04 -4.45
C THR A 143 -45.92 18.06 -5.21
N ALA A 144 -45.38 18.71 -6.24
CA ALA A 144 -46.16 19.65 -7.06
C ALA A 144 -47.22 18.93 -7.89
N ASP A 145 -46.93 17.73 -8.41
CA ASP A 145 -47.91 16.92 -9.15
C ASP A 145 -49.05 16.41 -8.24
N ASP A 146 -48.75 16.06 -6.98
CA ASP A 146 -49.77 15.62 -6.01
C ASP A 146 -50.72 16.79 -5.62
N ASP A 147 -50.23 18.00 -5.48
CA ASP A 147 -51.04 19.20 -5.18
C ASP A 147 -51.97 19.59 -6.33
N GLU A 148 -51.60 19.35 -7.60
CA GLU A 148 -52.43 19.61 -8.77
C GLU A 148 -53.58 18.59 -8.89
N TYR A 149 -53.35 17.33 -8.51
CA TYR A 149 -54.37 16.28 -8.50
C TYR A 149 -55.44 16.51 -7.43
N GLU A 150 -55.12 16.97 -6.24
CA GLU A 150 -56.09 17.27 -5.15
C GLU A 150 -56.98 18.44 -5.51
N THR A 151 -56.50 19.45 -6.27
CA THR A 151 -57.30 20.59 -6.66
C THR A 151 -58.32 20.26 -7.76
N GLU A 152 -58.06 19.31 -8.66
CA GLU A 152 -59.03 18.88 -9.67
C GLU A 152 -60.20 18.09 -9.08
N ASP A 153 -59.95 17.21 -8.09
CA ASP A 153 -61.01 16.44 -7.42
C ASP A 153 -61.97 17.29 -6.59
N ILE A 154 -61.51 18.38 -5.98
CA ILE A 154 -62.39 19.32 -5.26
C ILE A 154 -63.23 20.15 -6.22
N GLY A 155 -62.73 20.44 -7.43
CA GLY A 155 -63.49 21.22 -8.46
C GLY A 155 -64.66 20.42 -9.05
N GLN A 156 -64.61 19.10 -9.12
CA GLN A 156 -65.62 18.26 -9.76
C GLN A 156 -66.74 17.80 -8.81
N SER A 157 -66.54 17.89 -7.46
CA SER A 157 -67.57 17.51 -6.46
C SER A 157 -68.62 18.55 -6.16
N GLY A 158 -68.55 19.74 -6.76
CA GLY A 158 -69.44 20.92 -6.48
C GLY A 158 -70.75 21.00 -7.23
N HIS A 159 -71.12 20.06 -8.10
CA HIS A 159 -72.30 20.15 -8.94
C HIS A 159 -73.25 18.93 -8.88
N VAL A 160 -73.66 18.53 -7.69
CA VAL A 160 -74.83 17.65 -7.53
C VAL A 160 -76.01 18.45 -6.94
N GLN A 161 -76.83 19.04 -7.82
CA GLN A 161 -78.03 19.69 -7.47
C GLN A 161 -79.17 18.70 -7.20
N TYR A 162 -79.56 18.56 -5.93
CA TYR A 162 -80.79 17.84 -5.57
C TYR A 162 -82.04 18.57 -6.05
N SER A 163 -82.72 18.01 -7.05
CA SER A 163 -84.12 18.41 -7.41
C SER A 163 -85.04 17.44 -6.66
N MET A 164 -85.72 17.97 -5.62
CA MET A 164 -86.90 17.31 -5.05
C MET A 164 -88.18 17.59 -5.86
N ARG A 165 -88.83 16.51 -6.23
CA ARG A 165 -90.30 16.46 -6.37
C ARG A 165 -90.80 15.13 -5.86
#